data_437b8f6557385dd6670afa4bbd8e1fd6
#
_entry.id   437b8f6557385dd6670afa4bbd8e1fd6
#
_cell.length_a   1.000
_cell.length_b   1.000
_cell.length_c   1.000
_cell.angle_alpha   90.00
_cell.angle_beta   90.00
_cell.angle_gamma   90.00
#
_symmetry.space_group_name_H-M   'P 1'
#
loop_
_entity.id
_entity.type
_entity.pdbx_description
1 polymer ?
#
loop_
_entity_poly.entity_id
_entity_poly.type
_entity_poly.pdbx_seq_one_letter_code
_entity_poly.pdbx_strand_id
1 'polypeptide(L)'
;FAEEMFECQVEVASPVFSTLAEAARFHGQARQRLAHLAMDFGLRSLCVGTHPFADWRRARSNPAAHFARLFEDQGRVARRSLVCGLHVHVEIPPSHDRMAVLQRVLPWLPLLLALSASSPFRGGRRSGLASYRRALCGEWPRMNIPPALPDEDAYRRHLALLRETGCIREDGQVWWMIRPSSHVPTLELRICDACPRLADALSLAGLFRALVGEALGADPRALPVARDACLEENYWQALRYGCAGRYLVEGRCVGAGDWLEMAWRQCRPQARQGNEWAYQHACGLLEETSAARQLRRYRRLREAGQERHPALRRLVEELLEENLQPALAG
;
A
#
# COMPACT_ATOMS: atom_id res chain seq x y z
N PHE A 1 -13.66 13.47 -2.29
CA PHE A 1 -12.46 13.73 -1.47
C PHE A 1 -12.87 13.71 -0.01
N ALA A 2 -12.01 13.14 0.84
CA ALA A 2 -12.21 13.11 2.29
C ALA A 2 -10.98 13.71 2.99
N GLU A 3 -11.21 14.18 4.21
CA GLU A 3 -10.15 14.66 5.10
C GLU A 3 -9.32 13.49 5.63
N GLU A 4 -8.06 13.76 5.94
CA GLU A 4 -7.12 12.82 6.53
C GLU A 4 -6.47 13.38 7.80
N MET A 5 -5.62 12.57 8.46
CA MET A 5 -5.00 12.91 9.75
C MET A 5 -4.28 14.26 9.78
N PHE A 6 -3.72 14.71 8.67
CA PHE A 6 -3.04 15.99 8.57
C PHE A 6 -3.74 16.92 7.59
N GLU A 7 -3.79 18.21 7.89
CA GLU A 7 -4.40 19.23 7.02
C GLU A 7 -3.83 19.26 5.59
N CYS A 8 -2.61 18.76 5.41
CA CYS A 8 -1.95 18.69 4.10
C CYS A 8 -2.20 17.35 3.38
N GLN A 9 -3.11 16.52 3.86
CA GLN A 9 -3.46 15.24 3.24
C GLN A 9 -4.93 15.22 2.82
N VAL A 10 -5.19 14.56 1.69
CA VAL A 10 -6.53 14.36 1.15
C VAL A 10 -6.66 12.89 0.74
N GLU A 11 -7.72 12.24 1.15
CA GLU A 11 -8.07 10.91 0.72
C GLU A 11 -9.03 10.95 -0.48
N VAL A 12 -8.80 10.06 -1.44
CA VAL A 12 -9.70 9.83 -2.57
C VAL A 12 -10.38 8.48 -2.38
N ALA A 13 -11.55 8.48 -1.76
CA ALA A 13 -12.40 7.29 -1.70
C ALA A 13 -13.15 7.14 -3.04
N SER A 14 -13.08 5.95 -3.62
CA SER A 14 -13.71 5.64 -4.89
C SER A 14 -15.06 4.93 -4.71
N PRO A 15 -15.96 4.98 -5.71
CA PRO A 15 -17.05 4.02 -5.79
C PRO A 15 -16.53 2.61 -6.10
N VAL A 16 -17.44 1.64 -6.12
CA VAL A 16 -17.13 0.28 -6.57
C VAL A 16 -16.93 0.26 -8.08
N PHE A 17 -15.90 -0.42 -8.54
CA PHE A 17 -15.59 -0.61 -9.95
C PHE A 17 -15.68 -2.07 -10.35
N SER A 18 -16.19 -2.32 -11.55
CA SER A 18 -16.20 -3.64 -12.16
C SER A 18 -14.89 -3.92 -12.93
N THR A 19 -14.25 -2.88 -13.45
CA THR A 19 -13.05 -2.98 -14.29
C THR A 19 -11.93 -2.03 -13.85
N LEU A 20 -10.69 -2.38 -14.19
CA LEU A 20 -9.54 -1.48 -13.97
C LEU A 20 -9.62 -0.22 -14.85
N ALA A 21 -10.27 -0.29 -16.01
CA ALA A 21 -10.48 0.87 -16.90
C ALA A 21 -11.39 1.93 -16.25
N GLU A 22 -12.44 1.52 -15.54
CA GLU A 22 -13.28 2.43 -14.75
C GLU A 22 -12.48 3.09 -13.63
N ALA A 23 -11.70 2.30 -12.90
CA ALA A 23 -10.82 2.79 -11.86
C ALA A 23 -9.78 3.79 -12.41
N ALA A 24 -9.19 3.49 -13.57
CA ALA A 24 -8.22 4.36 -14.25
C ALA A 24 -8.83 5.73 -14.58
N ARG A 25 -10.03 5.75 -15.17
CA ARG A 25 -10.75 6.99 -15.52
C ARG A 25 -11.06 7.81 -14.27
N PHE A 26 -11.65 7.18 -13.25
CA PHE A 26 -12.04 7.87 -12.04
C PHE A 26 -10.83 8.48 -11.32
N HIS A 27 -9.79 7.68 -11.04
CA HIS A 27 -8.62 8.17 -10.32
C HIS A 27 -7.77 9.13 -11.15
N GLY A 28 -7.73 8.98 -12.47
CA GLY A 28 -7.09 9.95 -13.37
C GLY A 28 -7.77 11.31 -13.28
N GLN A 29 -9.10 11.36 -13.39
CA GLN A 29 -9.89 12.58 -13.25
C GLN A 29 -9.78 13.18 -11.84
N ALA A 30 -9.80 12.34 -10.79
CA ALA A 30 -9.65 12.79 -9.42
C ALA A 30 -8.29 13.45 -9.17
N ARG A 31 -7.19 12.87 -9.67
CA ARG A 31 -5.84 13.44 -9.58
C ARG A 31 -5.74 14.79 -10.32
N GLN A 32 -6.28 14.87 -11.53
CA GLN A 32 -6.32 16.11 -12.31
C GLN A 32 -7.12 17.18 -11.59
N ARG A 33 -8.33 16.85 -11.12
CA ARG A 33 -9.19 17.79 -10.37
C ARG A 33 -8.51 18.29 -9.10
N LEU A 34 -7.89 17.39 -8.32
CA LEU A 34 -7.16 17.77 -7.12
C LEU A 34 -5.96 18.67 -7.45
N ALA A 35 -5.25 18.39 -8.54
CA ALA A 35 -4.13 19.23 -8.97
C ALA A 35 -4.59 20.65 -9.34
N HIS A 36 -5.69 20.80 -10.08
CA HIS A 36 -6.25 22.11 -10.41
C HIS A 36 -6.68 22.88 -9.14
N LEU A 37 -7.44 22.22 -8.26
CA LEU A 37 -7.87 22.85 -7.00
C LEU A 37 -6.68 23.26 -6.13
N ALA A 38 -5.63 22.45 -6.05
CA ALA A 38 -4.43 22.79 -5.29
C ALA A 38 -3.72 24.03 -5.85
N MET A 39 -3.68 24.19 -7.19
CA MET A 39 -3.05 25.35 -7.83
C MET A 39 -3.74 26.68 -7.46
N ASP A 40 -5.05 26.71 -7.27
CA ASP A 40 -5.80 27.90 -6.85
C ASP A 40 -5.31 28.42 -5.49
N PHE A 41 -4.71 27.56 -4.68
CA PHE A 41 -4.13 27.88 -3.36
C PHE A 41 -2.60 27.97 -3.37
N GLY A 42 -1.96 27.95 -4.56
CA GLY A 42 -0.50 27.94 -4.68
C GLY A 42 0.14 26.61 -4.21
N LEU A 43 -0.63 25.54 -4.16
CA LEU A 43 -0.22 24.21 -3.73
C LEU A 43 -0.10 23.24 -4.91
N ARG A 44 0.53 22.10 -4.68
CA ARG A 44 0.62 20.98 -5.64
C ARG A 44 0.34 19.67 -4.92
N SER A 45 -0.43 18.77 -5.55
CA SER A 45 -0.77 17.46 -5.00
C SER A 45 0.22 16.39 -5.44
N LEU A 46 0.66 15.55 -4.50
CA LEU A 46 1.61 14.48 -4.75
C LEU A 46 1.15 13.19 -4.07
N CYS A 47 1.07 12.10 -4.83
CA CYS A 47 0.76 10.77 -4.35
C CYS A 47 2.06 9.94 -4.23
N VAL A 48 2.58 9.78 -3.01
CA VAL A 48 3.84 9.06 -2.72
C VAL A 48 3.83 8.55 -1.28
N GLY A 49 4.48 7.44 -0.98
CA GLY A 49 4.48 6.86 0.37
C GLY A 49 5.00 7.81 1.46
N THR A 50 6.10 8.54 1.17
CA THR A 50 6.60 9.65 2.00
C THR A 50 7.11 10.76 1.12
N HIS A 51 6.78 12.02 1.44
CA HIS A 51 7.36 13.15 0.73
C HIS A 51 8.89 13.22 0.99
N PRO A 52 9.73 13.35 -0.04
CA PRO A 52 11.19 13.22 0.09
C PRO A 52 11.84 14.12 1.14
N PHE A 53 11.35 15.35 1.33
CA PHE A 53 11.96 16.31 2.26
C PHE A 53 10.98 17.02 3.19
N ALA A 54 9.70 16.65 3.23
CA ALA A 54 8.77 17.24 4.19
C ALA A 54 9.23 16.98 5.63
N ASP A 55 9.10 18.01 6.47
CA ASP A 55 9.30 17.89 7.90
C ASP A 55 7.95 17.70 8.60
N TRP A 56 7.72 16.51 9.11
CA TRP A 56 6.50 16.14 9.83
C TRP A 56 6.24 17.01 11.05
N ARG A 57 7.28 17.63 11.65
CA ARG A 57 7.12 18.53 12.80
C ARG A 57 6.38 19.80 12.44
N ARG A 58 6.37 20.16 11.16
CA ARG A 58 5.68 21.34 10.64
C ARG A 58 4.27 21.02 10.14
N ALA A 59 3.92 19.73 10.00
CA ALA A 59 2.60 19.32 9.59
C ALA A 59 1.59 19.55 10.73
N ARG A 60 0.48 20.20 10.41
CA ARG A 60 -0.61 20.42 11.34
C ARG A 60 -1.56 19.23 11.30
N SER A 61 -1.95 18.73 12.48
CA SER A 61 -2.97 17.71 12.61
C SER A 61 -4.34 18.27 12.26
N ASN A 62 -5.17 17.48 11.60
CA ASN A 62 -6.56 17.82 11.37
C ASN A 62 -7.29 17.99 12.71
N PRO A 63 -8.02 19.10 12.92
CA PRO A 63 -8.67 19.40 14.19
C PRO A 63 -9.97 18.61 14.43
N ALA A 64 -10.46 17.84 13.46
CA ALA A 64 -11.68 17.04 13.63
C ALA A 64 -11.54 16.08 14.82
N ALA A 65 -12.61 15.97 15.60
CA ALA A 65 -12.59 15.32 16.93
C ALA A 65 -12.07 13.88 16.91
N HIS A 66 -12.34 13.12 15.86
CA HIS A 66 -11.84 11.74 15.75
C HIS A 66 -10.33 11.68 15.50
N PHE A 67 -9.76 12.61 14.71
CA PHE A 67 -8.30 12.71 14.53
C PHE A 67 -7.61 13.28 15.77
N ALA A 68 -8.21 14.28 16.44
CA ALA A 68 -7.66 14.80 17.67
C ALA A 68 -7.49 13.69 18.73
N ARG A 69 -8.52 12.84 18.90
CA ARG A 69 -8.45 11.66 19.78
C ARG A 69 -7.40 10.66 19.34
N LEU A 70 -7.25 10.41 18.03
CA LEU A 70 -6.23 9.52 17.51
C LEU A 70 -4.81 10.01 17.84
N PHE A 71 -4.57 11.32 17.70
CA PHE A 71 -3.29 11.93 18.08
C PHE A 71 -3.04 11.90 19.59
N GLU A 72 -4.07 12.00 20.40
CA GLU A 72 -3.99 11.85 21.87
C GLU A 72 -3.64 10.41 22.23
N ASP A 73 -4.36 9.42 21.70
CA ASP A 73 -4.16 7.99 21.99
C ASP A 73 -2.80 7.48 21.53
N GLN A 74 -2.31 7.90 20.36
CA GLN A 74 -1.07 7.38 19.75
C GLN A 74 0.13 8.32 19.93
N GLY A 75 -0.08 9.52 20.42
CA GLY A 75 0.96 10.46 20.79
C GLY A 75 1.95 10.75 19.65
N ARG A 76 3.23 10.54 19.93
CA ARG A 76 4.31 10.86 18.99
C ARG A 76 4.35 9.92 17.78
N VAL A 77 3.84 8.71 17.89
CA VAL A 77 3.75 7.75 16.78
C VAL A 77 2.84 8.32 15.69
N ALA A 78 1.64 8.79 16.06
CA ALA A 78 0.72 9.44 15.12
C ALA A 78 1.35 10.68 14.47
N ARG A 79 1.96 11.57 15.27
CA ARG A 79 2.59 12.81 14.78
C ARG A 79 3.70 12.56 13.75
N ARG A 80 4.41 11.45 13.84
CA ARG A 80 5.47 11.07 12.89
C ARG A 80 4.95 10.46 11.60
N SER A 81 3.68 10.07 11.54
CA SER A 81 3.08 9.28 10.46
C SER A 81 2.51 10.12 9.32
N LEU A 82 3.25 11.15 8.89
CA LEU A 82 2.95 11.88 7.65
C LEU A 82 3.32 10.99 6.46
N VAL A 83 2.41 10.10 6.10
CA VAL A 83 2.59 9.06 5.07
C VAL A 83 1.32 8.86 4.28
N CYS A 84 1.41 8.41 3.01
CA CYS A 84 0.26 8.05 2.20
C CYS A 84 0.36 6.60 1.74
N GLY A 85 -0.75 5.85 1.81
CA GLY A 85 -0.87 4.47 1.38
C GLY A 85 -1.81 4.31 0.20
N LEU A 86 -1.71 3.17 -0.46
CA LEU A 86 -2.70 2.66 -1.37
C LEU A 86 -3.52 1.60 -0.62
N HIS A 87 -4.84 1.81 -0.56
CA HIS A 87 -5.78 0.82 -0.05
C HIS A 87 -6.61 0.25 -1.20
N VAL A 88 -6.81 -1.06 -1.20
CA VAL A 88 -7.61 -1.74 -2.22
C VAL A 88 -8.61 -2.65 -1.54
N HIS A 89 -9.90 -2.47 -1.86
CA HIS A 89 -10.97 -3.31 -1.39
C HIS A 89 -11.41 -4.28 -2.48
N VAL A 90 -11.45 -5.57 -2.17
CA VAL A 90 -12.02 -6.61 -3.04
C VAL A 90 -13.15 -7.30 -2.31
N GLU A 91 -14.30 -7.39 -2.96
CA GLU A 91 -15.50 -8.04 -2.41
C GLU A 91 -15.24 -9.53 -2.14
N ILE A 92 -15.72 -9.98 -0.99
CA ILE A 92 -15.76 -11.40 -0.62
C ILE A 92 -17.24 -11.80 -0.50
N PRO A 93 -17.70 -12.74 -1.35
CA PRO A 93 -19.08 -13.21 -1.29
C PRO A 93 -19.44 -13.79 0.09
N PRO A 94 -20.70 -13.65 0.55
CA PRO A 94 -21.13 -14.14 1.87
C PRO A 94 -20.94 -15.63 2.11
N SER A 95 -20.79 -16.42 1.03
CA SER A 95 -20.50 -17.85 1.08
C SER A 95 -19.08 -18.21 1.49
N HIS A 96 -18.20 -17.21 1.62
CA HIS A 96 -16.78 -17.40 1.95
C HIS A 96 -16.42 -16.71 3.26
N ASP A 97 -15.57 -17.36 4.03
CA ASP A 97 -14.98 -16.78 5.24
C ASP A 97 -13.83 -15.82 4.85
N ARG A 98 -13.95 -14.55 5.24
CA ARG A 98 -12.97 -13.51 4.90
C ARG A 98 -11.61 -13.75 5.56
N MET A 99 -11.57 -14.39 6.72
CA MET A 99 -10.30 -14.74 7.37
C MET A 99 -9.61 -15.90 6.65
N ALA A 100 -10.36 -16.89 6.16
CA ALA A 100 -9.79 -17.96 5.35
C ALA A 100 -9.19 -17.43 4.04
N VAL A 101 -9.88 -16.50 3.36
CA VAL A 101 -9.35 -15.81 2.17
C VAL A 101 -8.11 -15.00 2.53
N LEU A 102 -8.15 -14.24 3.64
CA LEU A 102 -7.02 -13.45 4.13
C LEU A 102 -5.78 -14.33 4.34
N GLN A 103 -5.92 -15.47 5.01
CA GLN A 103 -4.78 -16.35 5.30
C GLN A 103 -4.12 -16.89 4.02
N ARG A 104 -4.89 -17.10 2.94
CA ARG A 104 -4.35 -17.54 1.63
C ARG A 104 -3.61 -16.43 0.89
N VAL A 105 -4.08 -15.19 1.03
CA VAL A 105 -3.47 -14.02 0.39
C VAL A 105 -2.26 -13.50 1.16
N LEU A 106 -2.23 -13.71 2.47
CA LEU A 106 -1.22 -13.16 3.38
C LEU A 106 0.24 -13.43 2.95
N PRO A 107 0.62 -14.64 2.48
CA PRO A 107 2.00 -14.91 2.04
C PRO A 107 2.48 -14.02 0.89
N TRP A 108 1.57 -13.49 0.05
CA TRP A 108 1.90 -12.67 -1.11
C TRP A 108 2.07 -11.19 -0.80
N LEU A 109 1.72 -10.75 0.41
CA LEU A 109 1.77 -9.32 0.77
C LEU A 109 3.16 -8.70 0.65
N PRO A 110 4.27 -9.37 1.03
CA PRO A 110 5.59 -8.76 0.86
C PRO A 110 5.95 -8.51 -0.61
N LEU A 111 5.47 -9.34 -1.55
CA LEU A 111 5.65 -9.10 -2.98
C LEU A 111 4.93 -7.82 -3.42
N LEU A 112 3.66 -7.62 -2.99
CA LEU A 112 2.92 -6.39 -3.28
C LEU A 112 3.58 -5.15 -2.66
N LEU A 113 4.15 -5.28 -1.46
CA LEU A 113 4.95 -4.21 -0.85
C LEU A 113 6.19 -3.89 -1.68
N ALA A 114 6.93 -4.90 -2.11
CA ALA A 114 8.14 -4.71 -2.92
C ALA A 114 7.84 -3.95 -4.23
N LEU A 115 6.77 -4.33 -4.92
CA LEU A 115 6.32 -3.70 -6.17
C LEU A 115 5.82 -2.26 -5.95
N SER A 116 5.17 -1.98 -4.80
CA SER A 116 4.61 -0.66 -4.48
C SER A 116 5.62 0.34 -3.92
N ALA A 117 6.86 -0.08 -3.62
CA ALA A 117 7.82 0.74 -2.91
C ALA A 117 8.03 2.12 -3.56
N SER A 118 7.73 3.19 -2.78
CA SER A 118 7.80 4.58 -3.24
C SER A 118 8.30 5.56 -2.19
N SER A 119 8.85 5.09 -1.06
CA SER A 119 9.19 5.96 0.07
C SER A 119 10.65 5.80 0.54
N PRO A 120 11.67 5.97 -0.34
CA PRO A 120 13.07 5.76 0.02
C PRO A 120 13.69 6.95 0.77
N PHE A 121 12.97 8.07 0.88
CA PHE A 121 13.46 9.30 1.52
C PHE A 121 12.59 9.70 2.72
N ARG A 122 13.21 10.32 3.71
CA ARG A 122 12.54 10.95 4.84
C ARG A 122 13.32 12.17 5.33
N GLY A 123 12.63 13.30 5.51
CA GLY A 123 13.24 14.52 6.07
C GLY A 123 14.49 14.99 5.33
N GLY A 124 14.51 14.89 4.01
CA GLY A 124 15.61 15.29 3.15
C GLY A 124 16.80 14.32 3.13
N ARG A 125 16.65 13.09 3.60
CA ARG A 125 17.71 12.07 3.64
C ARG A 125 17.23 10.73 3.08
N ARG A 126 18.14 9.97 2.50
CA ARG A 126 17.90 8.56 2.16
C ARG A 126 17.70 7.77 3.46
N SER A 127 16.60 7.03 3.53
CA SER A 127 16.27 6.21 4.71
C SER A 127 17.07 4.91 4.78
N GLY A 128 17.56 4.44 3.63
CA GLY A 128 18.12 3.11 3.49
C GLY A 128 17.06 2.02 3.26
N LEU A 129 15.77 2.36 3.24
CA LEU A 129 14.65 1.46 3.00
C LEU A 129 14.00 1.79 1.65
N ALA A 130 13.43 0.81 0.98
CA ALA A 130 12.62 1.01 -0.22
C ALA A 130 11.22 1.56 0.13
N SER A 131 10.64 1.08 1.24
CA SER A 131 9.38 1.57 1.81
C SER A 131 9.57 2.03 3.25
N TYR A 132 9.99 3.28 3.44
CA TYR A 132 10.08 3.87 4.79
C TYR A 132 8.70 4.10 5.43
N ARG A 133 7.66 4.30 4.61
CA ARG A 133 6.27 4.36 5.09
C ARG A 133 5.95 3.15 5.96
N ARG A 134 6.30 1.95 5.51
CA ARG A 134 5.98 0.73 6.27
C ARG A 134 6.75 0.62 7.59
N ALA A 135 7.96 1.15 7.66
CA ALA A 135 8.69 1.25 8.92
C ALA A 135 7.95 2.15 9.92
N LEU A 136 7.44 3.30 9.48
CA LEU A 136 6.63 4.19 10.32
C LEU A 136 5.30 3.56 10.75
N CYS A 137 4.61 2.89 9.82
CA CYS A 137 3.39 2.14 10.13
C CYS A 137 3.65 1.03 11.15
N GLY A 138 4.83 0.41 11.11
CA GLY A 138 5.24 -0.62 12.07
C GLY A 138 5.36 -0.14 13.52
N GLU A 139 5.48 1.16 13.75
CA GLU A 139 5.47 1.75 15.10
C GLU A 139 4.06 1.76 15.74
N TRP A 140 3.00 1.63 14.93
CA TRP A 140 1.62 1.68 15.42
C TRP A 140 1.17 0.33 15.99
N PRO A 141 0.36 0.33 17.04
CA PRO A 141 -0.31 -0.90 17.47
C PRO A 141 -1.24 -1.41 16.37
N ARG A 142 -1.34 -2.70 16.22
CA ARG A 142 -2.30 -3.36 15.31
C ARG A 142 -2.20 -2.94 13.84
N MET A 143 -1.01 -2.52 13.36
CA MET A 143 -0.78 -2.07 11.97
C MET A 143 0.20 -3.00 11.19
N ASN A 144 0.61 -4.08 11.79
CA ASN A 144 1.53 -5.07 11.22
C ASN A 144 0.79 -6.29 10.65
N ILE A 145 1.49 -7.42 10.57
CA ILE A 145 0.94 -8.71 10.15
C ILE A 145 -0.24 -9.08 11.07
N PRO A 146 -1.42 -9.44 10.53
CA PRO A 146 -2.55 -9.86 11.35
C PRO A 146 -2.22 -11.11 12.18
N PRO A 147 -2.81 -11.31 13.35
CA PRO A 147 -2.66 -12.54 14.10
C PRO A 147 -3.24 -13.74 13.35
N ALA A 148 -2.78 -14.95 13.66
CA ALA A 148 -3.32 -16.17 13.11
C ALA A 148 -4.69 -16.46 13.76
N LEU A 149 -5.77 -16.05 13.12
CA LEU A 149 -7.13 -16.33 13.51
C LEU A 149 -7.73 -17.32 12.51
N PRO A 150 -8.36 -18.42 12.96
CA PRO A 150 -8.78 -19.49 12.06
C PRO A 150 -9.95 -19.10 11.15
N ASP A 151 -10.85 -18.25 11.61
CA ASP A 151 -12.09 -17.91 10.93
C ASP A 151 -12.61 -16.52 11.33
N GLU A 152 -13.69 -16.10 10.70
CA GLU A 152 -14.33 -14.81 10.97
C GLU A 152 -14.98 -14.74 12.35
N ASP A 153 -15.39 -15.86 12.95
CA ASP A 153 -15.89 -15.89 14.32
C ASP A 153 -14.78 -15.61 15.33
N ALA A 154 -13.60 -16.19 15.13
CA ALA A 154 -12.41 -15.86 15.93
C ALA A 154 -12.02 -14.39 15.78
N TYR A 155 -12.11 -13.83 14.56
CA TYR A 155 -11.88 -12.41 14.30
C TYR A 155 -12.89 -11.53 15.07
N ARG A 156 -14.19 -11.86 15.01
CA ARG A 156 -15.23 -11.12 15.75
C ARG A 156 -15.01 -11.18 17.27
N ARG A 157 -14.65 -12.35 17.81
CA ARG A 157 -14.29 -12.49 19.24
C ARG A 157 -13.07 -11.66 19.61
N HIS A 158 -12.05 -11.63 18.74
CA HIS A 158 -10.86 -10.80 18.95
C HIS A 158 -11.21 -9.31 19.00
N LEU A 159 -12.03 -8.81 18.08
CA LEU A 159 -12.49 -7.42 18.07
C LEU A 159 -13.33 -7.09 19.32
N ALA A 160 -14.24 -7.99 19.73
CA ALA A 160 -15.03 -7.84 20.93
C ALA A 160 -14.14 -7.71 22.17
N LEU A 161 -13.15 -8.58 22.33
CA LEU A 161 -12.20 -8.54 23.42
C LEU A 161 -11.43 -7.19 23.47
N LEU A 162 -10.94 -6.72 22.31
CA LEU A 162 -10.23 -5.43 22.25
C LEU A 162 -11.13 -4.25 22.63
N ARG A 163 -12.43 -4.28 22.29
CA ARG A 163 -13.40 -3.24 22.70
C ARG A 163 -13.73 -3.32 24.19
N GLU A 164 -14.04 -4.51 24.68
CA GLU A 164 -14.40 -4.74 26.10
C GLU A 164 -13.27 -4.37 27.05
N THR A 165 -12.03 -4.57 26.63
CA THR A 165 -10.83 -4.17 27.40
C THR A 165 -10.42 -2.73 27.20
N GLY A 166 -11.12 -1.96 26.34
CA GLY A 166 -10.78 -0.56 26.04
C GLY A 166 -9.52 -0.39 25.19
N CYS A 167 -8.95 -1.46 24.61
CA CYS A 167 -7.78 -1.37 23.73
C CYS A 167 -8.12 -0.69 22.39
N ILE A 168 -9.37 -0.76 21.96
CA ILE A 168 -9.93 -0.03 20.82
C ILE A 168 -11.30 0.52 21.20
N ARG A 169 -11.72 1.61 20.54
CA ARG A 169 -13.07 2.18 20.67
C ARG A 169 -13.99 1.69 19.57
N GLU A 170 -13.44 1.37 18.41
CA GLU A 170 -14.16 0.91 17.22
C GLU A 170 -13.30 -0.08 16.42
N ASP A 171 -13.94 -0.94 15.66
CA ASP A 171 -13.28 -2.00 14.89
C ASP A 171 -12.33 -1.44 13.81
N GLY A 172 -12.61 -0.23 13.32
CA GLY A 172 -11.75 0.51 12.40
C GLY A 172 -10.33 0.76 12.90
N GLN A 173 -10.09 0.69 14.23
CA GLN A 173 -8.78 0.89 14.85
C GLN A 173 -7.86 -0.36 14.80
N VAL A 174 -8.27 -1.41 14.13
CA VAL A 174 -7.40 -2.54 13.75
C VAL A 174 -6.93 -2.29 12.31
N TRP A 175 -5.69 -1.83 12.17
CA TRP A 175 -5.11 -1.35 10.90
C TRP A 175 -4.15 -2.34 10.24
N TRP A 176 -4.33 -3.64 10.44
CA TRP A 176 -3.44 -4.66 9.87
C TRP A 176 -3.12 -4.42 8.38
N MET A 177 -2.01 -4.96 7.90
CA MET A 177 -1.56 -4.85 6.50
C MET A 177 -2.60 -5.33 5.48
N ILE A 178 -3.46 -6.23 5.90
CA ILE A 178 -4.65 -6.75 5.23
C ILE A 178 -5.68 -7.07 6.31
N ARG A 179 -6.95 -6.73 6.08
CA ARG A 179 -8.01 -6.99 7.06
C ARG A 179 -9.37 -7.19 6.41
N PRO A 180 -10.29 -7.92 7.04
CA PRO A 180 -11.70 -7.77 6.72
C PRO A 180 -12.15 -6.34 7.03
N SER A 181 -12.82 -5.67 6.10
CA SER A 181 -13.37 -4.34 6.36
C SER A 181 -14.50 -4.41 7.38
N SER A 182 -14.57 -3.43 8.29
CA SER A 182 -15.65 -3.31 9.27
C SER A 182 -16.93 -2.70 8.71
N HIS A 183 -16.85 -2.07 7.50
CA HIS A 183 -17.96 -1.30 6.95
C HIS A 183 -18.56 -1.91 5.68
N VAL A 184 -17.82 -2.71 4.95
CA VAL A 184 -18.22 -3.30 3.67
C VAL A 184 -17.75 -4.76 3.58
N PRO A 185 -18.43 -5.65 2.82
CA PRO A 185 -18.10 -7.07 2.74
C PRO A 185 -16.84 -7.34 1.90
N THR A 186 -15.74 -6.68 2.23
CA THR A 186 -14.49 -6.77 1.47
C THR A 186 -13.32 -7.21 2.32
N LEU A 187 -12.28 -7.69 1.64
CA LEU A 187 -10.93 -7.76 2.15
C LEU A 187 -10.17 -6.50 1.71
N GLU A 188 -9.58 -5.80 2.65
CA GLU A 188 -8.87 -4.54 2.45
C GLU A 188 -7.35 -4.75 2.50
N LEU A 189 -6.67 -4.50 1.40
CA LEU A 189 -5.21 -4.41 1.32
C LEU A 189 -4.74 -3.03 1.78
N ARG A 190 -3.75 -2.98 2.69
CA ARG A 190 -3.24 -1.72 3.27
C ARG A 190 -1.71 -1.60 3.26
N ILE A 191 -1.01 -2.68 2.90
CA ILE A 191 0.45 -2.75 2.98
C ILE A 191 1.16 -1.79 2.01
N CYS A 192 0.56 -1.53 0.84
CA CYS A 192 1.19 -0.83 -0.28
C CYS A 192 1.42 0.67 -0.01
N ASP A 193 2.58 1.18 -0.43
CA ASP A 193 2.82 2.62 -0.52
C ASP A 193 1.90 3.26 -1.57
N ALA A 194 1.54 4.52 -1.40
CA ALA A 194 0.90 5.30 -2.45
C ALA A 194 1.86 5.46 -3.65
N CYS A 195 1.34 5.27 -4.87
CA CYS A 195 2.13 5.25 -6.09
C CYS A 195 2.03 6.58 -6.84
N PRO A 196 3.15 7.24 -7.20
CA PRO A 196 3.11 8.43 -8.05
C PRO A 196 2.41 8.15 -9.38
N ARG A 197 2.82 7.12 -10.10
CA ARG A 197 2.15 6.71 -11.34
C ARG A 197 0.86 5.96 -11.03
N LEU A 198 -0.25 6.40 -11.62
CA LEU A 198 -1.54 5.74 -11.42
C LEU A 198 -1.54 4.30 -11.97
N ALA A 199 -0.82 4.05 -13.06
CA ALA A 199 -0.68 2.71 -13.64
C ALA A 199 -0.09 1.71 -12.64
N ASP A 200 0.91 2.13 -11.82
CA ASP A 200 1.50 1.29 -10.78
C ASP A 200 0.44 0.89 -9.74
N ALA A 201 -0.38 1.85 -9.29
CA ALA A 201 -1.45 1.58 -8.32
C ALA A 201 -2.52 0.62 -8.86
N LEU A 202 -2.92 0.79 -10.13
CA LEU A 202 -3.91 -0.07 -10.80
C LEU A 202 -3.37 -1.48 -11.02
N SER A 203 -2.08 -1.62 -11.33
CA SER A 203 -1.42 -2.92 -11.43
C SER A 203 -1.49 -3.68 -10.10
N LEU A 204 -1.16 -3.02 -9.00
CA LEU A 204 -1.26 -3.61 -7.65
C LEU A 204 -2.69 -3.99 -7.28
N ALA A 205 -3.67 -3.14 -7.63
CA ALA A 205 -5.09 -3.45 -7.42
C ALA A 205 -5.54 -4.66 -8.23
N GLY A 206 -5.11 -4.78 -9.49
CA GLY A 206 -5.38 -5.91 -10.36
C GLY A 206 -4.73 -7.21 -9.86
N LEU A 207 -3.49 -7.15 -9.40
CA LEU A 207 -2.80 -8.31 -8.81
C LEU A 207 -3.49 -8.76 -7.51
N PHE A 208 -3.83 -7.82 -6.62
CA PHE A 208 -4.54 -8.16 -5.38
C PHE A 208 -5.89 -8.79 -5.67
N ARG A 209 -6.66 -8.26 -6.64
CA ARG A 209 -7.91 -8.86 -7.09
C ARG A 209 -7.72 -10.29 -7.63
N ALA A 210 -6.63 -10.54 -8.37
CA ALA A 210 -6.31 -11.88 -8.88
C ALA A 210 -5.99 -12.87 -7.76
N LEU A 211 -5.20 -12.46 -6.76
CA LEU A 211 -4.87 -13.26 -5.58
C LEU A 211 -6.12 -13.60 -4.76
N VAL A 212 -7.01 -12.63 -4.55
CA VAL A 212 -8.30 -12.88 -3.89
C VAL A 212 -9.17 -13.81 -4.72
N GLY A 213 -9.22 -13.64 -6.05
CA GLY A 213 -9.97 -14.53 -6.94
C GLY A 213 -9.49 -15.98 -6.88
N GLU A 214 -8.19 -16.19 -6.81
CA GLU A 214 -7.59 -17.52 -6.61
C GLU A 214 -8.01 -18.10 -5.26
N ALA A 215 -7.86 -17.32 -4.19
CA ALA A 215 -8.22 -17.76 -2.84
C ALA A 215 -9.71 -18.12 -2.68
N LEU A 216 -10.60 -17.45 -3.43
CA LEU A 216 -12.03 -17.78 -3.49
C LEU A 216 -12.31 -19.06 -4.30
N GLY A 217 -11.52 -19.35 -5.33
CA GLY A 217 -11.65 -20.58 -6.14
C GLY A 217 -11.02 -21.82 -5.54
N ALA A 218 -10.21 -21.66 -4.49
CA ALA A 218 -9.50 -22.78 -3.85
C ALA A 218 -10.46 -23.66 -3.03
N ASP A 219 -10.14 -24.95 -2.90
CA ASP A 219 -10.89 -25.88 -2.05
C ASP A 219 -10.93 -25.35 -0.60
N PRO A 220 -12.11 -25.12 -0.03
CA PRO A 220 -12.24 -24.65 1.37
C PRO A 220 -11.60 -25.61 2.40
N ARG A 221 -11.44 -26.90 2.03
CA ARG A 221 -10.81 -27.93 2.87
C ARG A 221 -9.29 -27.93 2.77
N ALA A 222 -8.72 -27.33 1.73
CA ALA A 222 -7.29 -27.17 1.65
C ALA A 222 -6.88 -26.24 2.80
N LEU A 223 -6.07 -26.77 3.72
CA LEU A 223 -5.56 -26.00 4.85
C LEU A 223 -4.93 -24.71 4.32
N PRO A 224 -5.20 -23.54 4.95
CA PRO A 224 -4.43 -22.34 4.66
C PRO A 224 -2.96 -22.71 4.74
N VAL A 225 -2.17 -22.22 3.81
CA VAL A 225 -0.70 -22.34 3.88
C VAL A 225 -0.32 -21.94 5.30
N ALA A 226 0.26 -22.87 6.04
CA ALA A 226 0.68 -22.62 7.42
C ALA A 226 1.45 -21.30 7.42
N ARG A 227 1.17 -20.47 8.43
CA ARG A 227 1.86 -19.18 8.58
C ARG A 227 3.35 -19.48 8.51
N ASP A 228 3.93 -19.21 7.36
CA ASP A 228 5.32 -19.50 7.11
C ASP A 228 6.16 -18.57 8.01
N ALA A 229 7.09 -19.14 8.77
CA ALA A 229 8.07 -18.38 9.55
C ALA A 229 8.85 -17.38 8.67
N CYS A 230 8.84 -17.58 7.35
CA CYS A 230 9.47 -16.72 6.37
C CYS A 230 8.69 -15.42 6.08
N LEU A 231 7.42 -15.29 6.50
CA LEU A 231 6.61 -14.10 6.18
C LEU A 231 7.23 -12.80 6.73
N GLU A 232 7.73 -12.83 7.96
CA GLU A 232 8.38 -11.66 8.58
C GLU A 232 9.70 -11.31 7.89
N GLU A 233 10.50 -12.33 7.53
CA GLU A 233 11.73 -12.13 6.78
C GLU A 233 11.43 -11.57 5.39
N ASN A 234 10.49 -12.15 4.66
CA ASN A 234 10.06 -11.66 3.35
C ASN A 234 9.52 -10.23 3.44
N TYR A 235 8.78 -9.91 4.51
CA TYR A 235 8.33 -8.54 4.77
C TYR A 235 9.52 -7.58 4.97
N TRP A 236 10.53 -7.98 5.75
CA TRP A 236 11.74 -7.19 5.93
C TRP A 236 12.50 -7.00 4.61
N GLN A 237 12.67 -8.05 3.82
CA GLN A 237 13.32 -7.98 2.50
C GLN A 237 12.59 -6.99 1.58
N ALA A 238 11.27 -7.06 1.52
CA ALA A 238 10.45 -6.15 0.72
C ALA A 238 10.58 -4.69 1.20
N LEU A 239 10.48 -4.46 2.50
CA LEU A 239 10.60 -3.13 3.12
C LEU A 239 11.98 -2.52 2.87
N ARG A 240 13.02 -3.32 3.01
CA ARG A 240 14.43 -2.86 2.94
C ARG A 240 14.93 -2.74 1.52
N TYR A 241 14.69 -3.74 0.70
CA TYR A 241 15.32 -3.90 -0.60
C TYR A 241 14.34 -3.77 -1.78
N GLY A 242 13.02 -3.82 -1.54
CA GLY A 242 12.03 -3.83 -2.62
C GLY A 242 12.26 -5.00 -3.57
N CYS A 243 12.10 -4.79 -4.87
CA CYS A 243 12.29 -5.84 -5.89
C CYS A 243 13.73 -6.39 -5.98
N ALA A 244 14.72 -5.72 -5.40
CA ALA A 244 16.09 -6.24 -5.30
C ALA A 244 16.28 -7.21 -4.12
N GLY A 245 15.25 -7.45 -3.31
CA GLY A 245 15.25 -8.38 -2.18
C GLY A 245 15.37 -9.85 -2.62
N ARG A 246 15.67 -10.69 -1.65
CA ARG A 246 15.68 -12.15 -1.80
C ARG A 246 14.64 -12.73 -0.87
N TYR A 247 13.76 -13.56 -1.42
CA TYR A 247 12.54 -14.01 -0.74
C TYR A 247 12.57 -15.51 -0.50
N LEU A 248 12.09 -15.93 0.64
CA LEU A 248 11.98 -17.33 1.02
C LEU A 248 10.57 -17.82 0.65
N VAL A 249 10.48 -18.66 -0.36
CA VAL A 249 9.21 -19.19 -0.88
C VAL A 249 9.35 -20.69 -1.06
N GLU A 250 8.46 -21.47 -0.44
CA GLU A 250 8.46 -22.93 -0.51
C GLU A 250 9.84 -23.57 -0.22
N GLY A 251 10.52 -23.05 0.81
CA GLY A 251 11.84 -23.54 1.21
C GLY A 251 12.98 -23.16 0.27
N ARG A 252 12.74 -22.25 -0.68
CA ARG A 252 13.74 -21.78 -1.66
C ARG A 252 13.94 -20.29 -1.54
N CYS A 253 15.13 -19.83 -1.91
CA CYS A 253 15.43 -18.41 -2.03
C CYS A 253 15.25 -17.97 -3.48
N VAL A 254 14.27 -17.08 -3.72
CA VAL A 254 13.90 -16.59 -5.06
C VAL A 254 14.03 -15.08 -5.18
N GLY A 255 14.14 -14.57 -6.40
CA GLY A 255 13.99 -13.14 -6.70
C GLY A 255 12.53 -12.72 -6.76
N ALA A 256 12.28 -11.39 -6.73
CA ALA A 256 10.93 -10.85 -6.87
C ALA A 256 10.27 -11.25 -8.21
N GLY A 257 11.04 -11.39 -9.29
CA GLY A 257 10.55 -11.79 -10.60
C GLY A 257 10.00 -13.22 -10.60
N ASP A 258 10.79 -14.17 -10.11
CA ASP A 258 10.35 -15.57 -9.99
C ASP A 258 9.12 -15.68 -9.09
N TRP A 259 9.10 -14.91 -8.00
CA TRP A 259 7.95 -14.90 -7.08
C TRP A 259 6.69 -14.31 -7.72
N LEU A 260 6.82 -13.24 -8.51
CA LEU A 260 5.70 -12.68 -9.27
C LEU A 260 5.17 -13.67 -10.31
N GLU A 261 6.06 -14.39 -10.99
CA GLU A 261 5.65 -15.43 -11.94
C GLU A 261 4.93 -16.58 -11.24
N MET A 262 5.41 -17.03 -10.08
CA MET A 262 4.73 -18.05 -9.27
C MET A 262 3.32 -17.58 -8.87
N ALA A 263 3.19 -16.35 -8.37
CA ALA A 263 1.90 -15.75 -8.04
C ALA A 263 0.96 -15.72 -9.25
N TRP A 264 1.46 -15.31 -10.40
CA TRP A 264 0.65 -15.22 -11.61
C TRP A 264 0.21 -16.60 -12.13
N ARG A 265 1.09 -17.59 -12.15
CA ARG A 265 0.74 -18.97 -12.53
C ARG A 265 -0.40 -19.53 -11.67
N GLN A 266 -0.38 -19.22 -10.37
CA GLN A 266 -1.44 -19.64 -9.44
C GLN A 266 -2.75 -18.90 -9.69
N CYS A 267 -2.71 -17.57 -9.93
CA CYS A 267 -3.90 -16.74 -10.10
C CYS A 267 -4.53 -16.81 -11.51
N ARG A 268 -3.73 -17.15 -12.53
CA ARG A 268 -4.14 -17.07 -13.93
C ARG A 268 -5.44 -17.84 -14.27
N PRO A 269 -5.70 -19.04 -13.71
CA PRO A 269 -6.96 -19.77 -14.00
C PRO A 269 -8.21 -19.00 -13.55
N GLN A 270 -8.10 -18.13 -12.56
CA GLN A 270 -9.19 -17.32 -11.98
C GLN A 270 -9.09 -15.84 -12.40
N ALA A 271 -8.18 -15.52 -13.35
CA ALA A 271 -7.94 -14.14 -13.75
C ALA A 271 -9.17 -13.55 -14.46
N ARG A 272 -9.55 -12.33 -14.05
CA ARG A 272 -10.61 -11.53 -14.69
C ARG A 272 -10.01 -10.52 -15.65
N GLN A 273 -10.87 -9.88 -16.46
CA GLN A 273 -10.46 -8.82 -17.37
C GLN A 273 -9.57 -7.78 -16.67
N GLY A 274 -8.44 -7.44 -17.27
CA GLY A 274 -7.46 -6.49 -16.77
C GLY A 274 -6.40 -7.09 -15.81
N ASN A 275 -6.56 -8.32 -15.29
CA ASN A 275 -5.54 -8.91 -14.43
C ASN A 275 -4.25 -9.25 -15.20
N GLU A 276 -4.36 -9.64 -16.47
CA GLU A 276 -3.18 -9.89 -17.30
C GLU A 276 -2.39 -8.61 -17.57
N TRP A 277 -3.08 -7.51 -17.90
CA TRP A 277 -2.45 -6.20 -17.99
C TRP A 277 -1.74 -5.81 -16.66
N ALA A 278 -2.39 -6.05 -15.53
CA ALA A 278 -1.82 -5.75 -14.22
C ALA A 278 -0.53 -6.56 -13.96
N TYR A 279 -0.51 -7.82 -14.34
CA TYR A 279 0.68 -8.66 -14.26
C TYR A 279 1.81 -8.17 -15.20
N GLN A 280 1.48 -7.88 -16.45
CA GLN A 280 2.47 -7.38 -17.42
C GLN A 280 3.07 -6.04 -16.97
N HIS A 281 2.24 -5.13 -16.44
CA HIS A 281 2.73 -3.87 -15.88
C HIS A 281 3.62 -4.11 -14.65
N ALA A 282 3.27 -5.05 -13.79
CA ALA A 282 4.09 -5.42 -12.62
C ALA A 282 5.44 -6.00 -13.01
N CYS A 283 5.56 -6.70 -14.14
CA CYS A 283 6.85 -7.14 -14.67
C CYS A 283 7.78 -5.94 -14.96
N GLY A 284 7.24 -4.83 -15.45
CA GLY A 284 8.01 -3.59 -15.60
C GLY A 284 8.44 -2.96 -14.27
N LEU A 285 7.63 -3.13 -13.20
CA LEU A 285 8.01 -2.66 -11.86
C LEU A 285 9.17 -3.45 -11.24
N LEU A 286 9.39 -4.69 -11.66
CA LEU A 286 10.55 -5.48 -11.22
C LEU A 286 11.87 -4.81 -11.63
N GLU A 287 11.90 -4.22 -12.82
CA GLU A 287 13.07 -3.49 -13.30
C GLU A 287 13.24 -2.17 -12.55
N GLU A 288 12.13 -1.47 -12.28
CA GLU A 288 12.19 -0.16 -11.69
C GLU A 288 10.92 0.29 -10.97
N THR A 289 10.84 0.05 -9.65
CA THR A 289 9.83 0.66 -8.77
C THR A 289 10.03 2.18 -8.65
N SER A 290 9.01 2.88 -8.14
CA SER A 290 9.13 4.31 -7.84
C SER A 290 10.32 4.60 -6.90
N ALA A 291 10.56 3.78 -5.87
CA ALA A 291 11.71 3.95 -4.97
C ALA A 291 13.05 3.84 -5.71
N ALA A 292 13.18 2.87 -6.61
CA ALA A 292 14.39 2.70 -7.42
C ALA A 292 14.62 3.90 -8.36
N ARG A 293 13.55 4.38 -9.04
CA ARG A 293 13.60 5.60 -9.88
C ARG A 293 14.05 6.80 -9.08
N GLN A 294 13.43 7.03 -7.92
CA GLN A 294 13.78 8.16 -7.04
C GLN A 294 15.25 8.11 -6.62
N LEU A 295 15.74 6.96 -6.19
CA LEU A 295 17.13 6.80 -5.75
C LEU A 295 18.13 6.98 -6.91
N ARG A 296 17.83 6.41 -8.08
CA ARG A 296 18.66 6.57 -9.29
C ARG A 296 18.70 8.03 -9.73
N ARG A 297 17.55 8.69 -9.78
CA ARG A 297 17.44 10.08 -10.18
C ARG A 297 18.19 11.01 -9.22
N TYR A 298 17.97 10.85 -7.94
CA TYR A 298 18.68 11.61 -6.92
C TYR A 298 20.20 11.42 -7.04
N ARG A 299 20.68 10.18 -7.26
CA ARG A 299 22.11 9.90 -7.46
C ARG A 299 22.67 10.68 -8.64
N ARG A 300 22.02 10.62 -9.80
CA ARG A 300 22.44 11.36 -11.02
C ARG A 300 22.54 12.88 -10.78
N LEU A 301 21.56 13.46 -10.10
CA LEU A 301 21.57 14.88 -9.77
C LEU A 301 22.74 15.24 -8.84
N ARG A 302 23.04 14.36 -7.87
CA ARG A 302 24.19 14.56 -6.97
C ARG A 302 25.54 14.41 -7.68
N GLU A 303 25.66 13.46 -8.58
CA GLU A 303 26.85 13.25 -9.43
C GLU A 303 27.07 14.40 -10.40
N ALA A 304 25.99 15.05 -10.86
CA ALA A 304 26.04 16.28 -11.66
C ALA A 304 26.34 17.54 -10.82
N GLY A 305 26.76 17.40 -9.56
CA GLY A 305 27.18 18.49 -8.69
C GLY A 305 26.06 19.26 -7.99
N GLN A 306 24.79 18.87 -8.16
CA GLN A 306 23.70 19.55 -7.44
C GLN A 306 23.81 19.29 -5.93
N GLU A 307 23.58 20.31 -5.12
CA GLU A 307 23.48 20.15 -3.68
C GLU A 307 22.26 19.31 -3.27
N ARG A 308 22.27 18.79 -2.05
CA ARG A 308 21.23 17.87 -1.55
C ARG A 308 19.81 18.43 -1.71
N HIS A 309 19.57 19.65 -1.28
CA HIS A 309 18.23 20.23 -1.25
C HIS A 309 17.71 20.55 -2.67
N PRO A 310 18.46 21.21 -3.55
CA PRO A 310 18.10 21.36 -4.96
C PRO A 310 17.81 20.04 -5.67
N ALA A 311 18.64 19.01 -5.46
CA ALA A 311 18.41 17.69 -6.05
C ALA A 311 17.09 17.06 -5.59
N LEU A 312 16.74 17.19 -4.31
CA LEU A 312 15.46 16.70 -3.80
C LEU A 312 14.26 17.51 -4.31
N ARG A 313 14.40 18.81 -4.47
CA ARG A 313 13.34 19.64 -5.09
C ARG A 313 13.10 19.20 -6.53
N ARG A 314 14.17 19.03 -7.32
CA ARG A 314 14.03 18.54 -8.70
C ARG A 314 13.38 17.16 -8.77
N LEU A 315 13.75 16.26 -7.85
CA LEU A 315 13.10 14.96 -7.74
C LEU A 315 11.60 15.07 -7.48
N VAL A 316 11.18 15.98 -6.58
CA VAL A 316 9.75 16.18 -6.30
C VAL A 316 9.00 16.73 -7.52
N GLU A 317 9.60 17.64 -8.29
CA GLU A 317 9.01 18.13 -9.54
C GLU A 317 8.71 16.99 -10.52
N GLU A 318 9.65 16.06 -10.70
CA GLU A 318 9.46 14.89 -11.55
C GLU A 318 8.39 13.92 -11.02
N LEU A 319 8.32 13.74 -9.70
CA LEU A 319 7.24 12.95 -9.09
C LEU A 319 5.85 13.59 -9.29
N LEU A 320 5.78 14.92 -9.29
CA LEU A 320 4.55 15.66 -9.61
C LEU A 320 4.13 15.48 -11.08
N GLU A 321 5.09 15.42 -11.99
CA GLU A 321 4.84 15.09 -13.40
C GLU A 321 4.35 13.65 -13.55
N GLU A 322 4.99 12.67 -12.88
CA GLU A 322 4.55 11.27 -12.86
C GLU A 322 3.13 11.12 -12.30
N ASN A 323 2.76 11.94 -11.30
CA ASN A 323 1.45 11.89 -10.66
C ASN A 323 0.28 12.22 -11.59
N LEU A 324 0.53 12.98 -12.65
CA LEU A 324 -0.47 13.41 -13.62
C LEU A 324 -0.43 12.60 -14.93
N GLN A 325 0.47 11.64 -15.06
CA GLN A 325 0.54 10.78 -16.24
C GLN A 325 -0.72 9.91 -16.34
N PRO A 326 -1.28 9.73 -17.58
CA PRO A 326 -2.38 8.80 -17.79
C PRO A 326 -1.98 7.37 -17.41
N ALA A 327 -2.92 6.62 -16.87
CA ALA A 327 -2.66 5.26 -16.38
C ALA A 327 -2.63 4.20 -17.49
N LEU A 328 -3.43 4.42 -18.54
CA LEU A 328 -3.56 3.54 -19.68
C LEU A 328 -3.35 4.40 -20.94
N ALA A 329 -2.54 3.93 -21.88
CA ALA A 329 -2.56 4.49 -23.21
C ALA A 329 -3.98 4.26 -23.79
N GLY A 330 -4.62 5.33 -24.23
CA GLY A 330 -5.98 5.34 -24.75
C GLY A 330 -6.15 4.43 -25.95
#